data_b16d80b14d12a2897baf1be9eb96d0d2
#
_entry.id   b16d80b14d12a2897baf1be9eb96d0d2
#
_cell.length_a   1.000
_cell.length_b   1.000
_cell.length_c   1.000
_cell.angle_alpha   90.00
_cell.angle_beta   90.00
_cell.angle_gamma   90.00
#
_symmetry.space_group_name_H-M   'P 1'
#
loop_
_entity.id
_entity.type
_entity.pdbx_description
1 polymer ?
#
loop_
_entity_poly.entity_id
_entity_poly.type
_entity_poly.pdbx_seq_one_letter_code
_entity_poly.pdbx_strand_id
1 'polypeptide(L)'
;MRENDINLLRIYDIDGTITTPGHDLWHLTTRSLSSNPCRFDKHIELWKDSLRKGDGPYESSKVMMQKGIKCIDEDCRTKDIKKRARELSQNIIQNRDYYLAAISHIKKSIDTGFEIVLSTTNYYEGAEAFVEELVNHNLVSTQHQSKIFVSGSIINWETRSILHFNMGKDKIVGISKTLGIPINELYRYADSAYGDDPKGNNAGILSLVNRPFVIANKKNLDVSIPANMIRTSWENILSNHF
;
A
#
# COMPACT_ATOMS: atom_id res chain seq x y z
N MET A 1 3.63 -17.94 19.37
CA MET A 1 4.93 -17.65 18.70
C MET A 1 5.96 -17.42 19.80
N ARG A 2 7.17 -17.97 19.67
CA ARG A 2 8.21 -17.79 20.67
C ARG A 2 8.78 -16.37 20.51
N GLU A 3 8.99 -15.64 21.61
CA GLU A 3 9.50 -14.26 21.63
C GLU A 3 10.85 -14.02 20.92
N ASN A 4 11.53 -15.09 20.49
CA ASN A 4 12.90 -15.04 19.97
C ASN A 4 13.02 -15.14 18.42
N ASP A 5 11.92 -15.18 17.65
CA ASP A 5 11.98 -15.48 16.22
C ASP A 5 11.40 -14.36 15.31
N ILE A 6 11.17 -13.16 15.83
CA ILE A 6 10.66 -12.05 15.00
C ILE A 6 11.86 -11.28 14.42
N ASN A 7 12.03 -11.37 13.10
CA ASN A 7 13.02 -10.58 12.39
C ASN A 7 12.65 -9.08 12.39
N LEU A 8 13.63 -8.21 12.18
CA LEU A 8 13.35 -6.80 11.96
C LEU A 8 12.51 -6.60 10.72
N LEU A 9 11.60 -5.62 10.79
CA LEU A 9 10.61 -5.34 9.76
C LEU A 9 11.02 -4.11 8.94
N ARG A 10 10.83 -4.19 7.63
CA ARG A 10 10.79 -3.03 6.73
C ARG A 10 9.40 -2.88 6.15
N ILE A 11 8.83 -1.68 6.26
CA ILE A 11 7.44 -1.41 5.91
C ILE A 11 7.40 -0.54 4.67
N TYR A 12 6.64 -0.95 3.66
CA TYR A 12 6.51 -0.23 2.39
C TYR A 12 5.05 0.04 2.08
N ASP A 13 4.77 1.25 1.64
CA ASP A 13 3.52 1.50 0.92
C ASP A 13 3.65 0.99 -0.53
N ILE A 14 2.52 0.73 -1.20
CA ILE A 14 2.51 0.23 -2.58
C ILE A 14 2.29 1.37 -3.56
N ASP A 15 1.13 2.03 -3.48
CA ASP A 15 0.66 2.96 -4.50
C ASP A 15 1.43 4.29 -4.46
N GLY A 16 2.16 4.60 -5.53
CA GLY A 16 3.03 5.78 -5.60
C GLY A 16 4.40 5.61 -4.94
N THR A 17 4.63 4.50 -4.22
CA THR A 17 5.87 4.16 -3.52
C THR A 17 6.62 3.02 -4.21
N ILE A 18 6.00 1.86 -4.40
CA ILE A 18 6.53 0.74 -5.21
C ILE A 18 6.05 0.87 -6.65
N THR A 19 4.76 1.11 -6.87
CA THR A 19 4.21 1.47 -8.18
C THR A 19 4.41 2.94 -8.47
N THR A 20 4.46 3.31 -9.75
CA THR A 20 4.52 4.72 -10.14
C THR A 20 3.17 5.42 -9.89
N PRO A 21 3.17 6.76 -9.65
CA PRO A 21 1.94 7.49 -9.40
C PRO A 21 0.92 7.38 -10.55
N GLY A 22 -0.34 7.09 -10.21
CA GLY A 22 -1.44 6.91 -11.17
C GLY A 22 -1.85 5.45 -11.36
N HIS A 23 -1.10 4.51 -10.78
CA HIS A 23 -1.39 3.07 -10.84
C HIS A 23 -1.94 2.55 -9.51
N ASP A 24 -2.93 3.25 -9.00
CA ASP A 24 -3.64 2.96 -7.76
C ASP A 24 -4.59 1.78 -7.97
N LEU A 25 -4.21 0.61 -7.47
CA LEU A 25 -4.88 -0.65 -7.78
C LEU A 25 -6.36 -0.67 -7.36
N TRP A 26 -6.73 -0.06 -6.22
CA TRP A 26 -8.13 -0.09 -5.83
C TRP A 26 -9.02 0.79 -6.72
N HIS A 27 -8.50 1.93 -7.20
CA HIS A 27 -9.19 2.76 -8.18
C HIS A 27 -9.39 2.01 -9.50
N LEU A 28 -8.32 1.43 -10.02
CA LEU A 28 -8.34 0.67 -11.28
C LEU A 28 -9.28 -0.54 -11.18
N THR A 29 -9.21 -1.29 -10.09
CA THR A 29 -10.06 -2.47 -9.84
C THR A 29 -11.53 -2.04 -9.75
N THR A 30 -11.85 -1.04 -8.92
CA THR A 30 -13.21 -0.54 -8.75
C THR A 30 -13.80 -0.05 -10.06
N ARG A 31 -13.05 0.79 -10.79
CA ARG A 31 -13.50 1.34 -12.06
C ARG A 31 -13.80 0.27 -13.10
N SER A 32 -12.95 -0.75 -13.17
CA SER A 32 -13.07 -1.81 -14.16
C SER A 32 -14.16 -2.85 -13.87
N LEU A 33 -14.59 -2.96 -12.62
CA LEU A 33 -15.68 -3.84 -12.18
C LEU A 33 -17.01 -3.10 -12.00
N SER A 34 -17.08 -1.84 -12.39
CA SER A 34 -18.29 -1.02 -12.32
C SER A 34 -19.02 -1.05 -13.66
N SER A 35 -20.31 -1.36 -13.64
CA SER A 35 -21.21 -1.18 -14.81
C SER A 35 -21.36 0.28 -15.21
N ASN A 36 -21.06 1.21 -14.32
CA ASN A 36 -21.07 2.65 -14.59
C ASN A 36 -19.76 3.32 -14.16
N PRO A 37 -18.65 3.15 -14.93
CA PRO A 37 -17.37 3.76 -14.63
C PRO A 37 -17.42 5.29 -14.48
N CYS A 38 -18.27 5.96 -15.27
CA CYS A 38 -18.43 7.43 -15.19
C CYS A 38 -18.96 7.89 -13.82
N ARG A 39 -19.83 7.09 -13.18
CA ARG A 39 -20.30 7.37 -11.82
C ARG A 39 -19.15 7.30 -10.82
N PHE A 40 -18.29 6.29 -10.95
CA PHE A 40 -17.11 6.16 -10.11
C PHE A 40 -16.13 7.32 -10.33
N ASP A 41 -15.84 7.67 -11.60
CA ASP A 41 -14.96 8.80 -11.96
C ASP A 41 -15.47 10.11 -11.34
N LYS A 42 -16.80 10.34 -11.37
CA LYS A 42 -17.41 11.50 -10.70
C LYS A 42 -17.17 11.52 -9.18
N HIS A 43 -17.22 10.35 -8.52
CA HIS A 43 -16.92 10.26 -7.09
C HIS A 43 -15.45 10.58 -6.80
N ILE A 44 -14.53 10.17 -7.68
CA ILE A 44 -13.08 10.51 -7.58
C ILE A 44 -12.89 12.03 -7.67
N GLU A 45 -13.55 12.71 -8.63
CA GLU A 45 -13.42 14.17 -8.75
C GLU A 45 -13.97 14.90 -7.54
N LEU A 46 -15.14 14.49 -7.03
CA LEU A 46 -15.72 15.06 -5.80
C LEU A 46 -14.79 14.86 -4.59
N TRP A 47 -14.13 13.71 -4.48
CA TRP A 47 -13.15 13.44 -3.43
C TRP A 47 -11.92 14.36 -3.55
N LYS A 48 -11.36 14.52 -4.76
CA LYS A 48 -10.25 15.44 -5.00
C LYS A 48 -10.62 16.89 -4.64
N ASP A 49 -11.86 17.30 -4.96
CA ASP A 49 -12.36 18.62 -4.61
C ASP A 49 -12.51 18.80 -3.11
N SER A 50 -12.97 17.78 -2.38
CA SER A 50 -13.09 17.84 -0.92
C SER A 50 -11.71 18.01 -0.25
N LEU A 51 -10.70 17.26 -0.73
CA LEU A 51 -9.31 17.44 -0.26
C LEU A 51 -8.76 18.83 -0.53
N ARG A 52 -9.04 19.40 -1.72
CA ARG A 52 -8.64 20.78 -2.06
C ARG A 52 -9.30 21.84 -1.15
N LYS A 53 -10.50 21.57 -0.68
CA LYS A 53 -11.25 22.43 0.27
C LYS A 53 -10.77 22.27 1.73
N GLY A 54 -9.85 21.34 2.00
CA GLY A 54 -9.27 21.14 3.32
C GLY A 54 -10.00 20.11 4.18
N ASP A 55 -10.88 19.30 3.59
CA ASP A 55 -11.51 18.18 4.32
C ASP A 55 -10.42 17.20 4.79
N GLY A 56 -10.63 16.58 5.94
CA GLY A 56 -9.68 15.62 6.50
C GLY A 56 -9.43 14.43 5.54
N PRO A 57 -8.18 14.14 5.19
CA PRO A 57 -7.88 13.14 4.15
C PRO A 57 -8.36 11.73 4.52
N TYR A 58 -8.34 11.36 5.80
CA TYR A 58 -8.78 10.05 6.26
C TYR A 58 -10.28 9.82 6.01
N GLU A 59 -11.14 10.71 6.52
CA GLU A 59 -12.60 10.57 6.40
C GLU A 59 -13.05 10.70 4.94
N SER A 60 -12.49 11.67 4.21
CA SER A 60 -12.79 11.87 2.78
C SER A 60 -12.45 10.62 1.96
N SER A 61 -11.29 10.01 2.20
CA SER A 61 -10.83 8.81 1.48
C SER A 61 -11.66 7.58 1.87
N LYS A 62 -12.05 7.43 3.15
CA LYS A 62 -12.90 6.35 3.62
C LYS A 62 -14.29 6.42 2.99
N VAL A 63 -14.89 7.62 2.96
CA VAL A 63 -16.18 7.88 2.29
C VAL A 63 -16.06 7.57 0.79
N MET A 64 -14.97 8.00 0.16
CA MET A 64 -14.73 7.73 -1.26
C MET A 64 -14.61 6.22 -1.54
N MET A 65 -13.84 5.48 -0.76
CA MET A 65 -13.72 4.02 -0.90
C MET A 65 -15.08 3.35 -0.71
N GLN A 66 -15.87 3.75 0.28
CA GLN A 66 -17.21 3.21 0.53
C GLN A 66 -18.16 3.46 -0.66
N LYS A 67 -18.10 4.64 -1.29
CA LYS A 67 -18.86 4.93 -2.51
C LYS A 67 -18.35 4.11 -3.70
N GLY A 68 -17.05 3.95 -3.83
CA GLY A 68 -16.42 3.11 -4.86
C GLY A 68 -16.89 1.66 -4.79
N ILE A 69 -16.84 1.04 -3.60
CA ILE A 69 -17.27 -0.34 -3.38
C ILE A 69 -18.74 -0.53 -3.85
N LYS A 70 -19.59 0.46 -3.62
CA LYS A 70 -20.99 0.45 -4.08
C LYS A 70 -21.17 0.69 -5.60
N CYS A 71 -20.10 1.08 -6.30
CA CYS A 71 -20.12 1.18 -7.76
C CYS A 71 -19.77 -0.15 -8.44
N ILE A 72 -19.12 -1.09 -7.73
CA ILE A 72 -18.82 -2.43 -8.25
C ILE A 72 -20.12 -3.19 -8.46
N ASP A 73 -20.24 -3.91 -9.57
CA ASP A 73 -21.42 -4.68 -9.93
C ASP A 73 -21.83 -5.67 -8.84
N GLU A 74 -23.13 -5.78 -8.60
CA GLU A 74 -23.68 -6.56 -7.48
C GLU A 74 -23.33 -8.05 -7.56
N ASP A 75 -23.14 -8.58 -8.75
CA ASP A 75 -22.76 -9.98 -8.97
C ASP A 75 -21.29 -10.27 -8.71
N CYS A 76 -20.43 -9.25 -8.61
CA CYS A 76 -19.02 -9.43 -8.32
C CYS A 76 -18.80 -9.95 -6.90
N ARG A 77 -17.97 -10.99 -6.78
CA ARG A 77 -17.56 -11.64 -5.52
C ARG A 77 -16.06 -11.44 -5.28
N THR A 78 -15.58 -11.81 -4.12
CA THR A 78 -14.15 -11.72 -3.73
C THR A 78 -13.22 -12.30 -4.81
N LYS A 79 -13.61 -13.44 -5.42
CA LYS A 79 -12.82 -14.07 -6.50
C LYS A 79 -12.68 -13.17 -7.74
N ASP A 80 -13.72 -12.41 -8.08
CA ASP A 80 -13.73 -11.54 -9.25
C ASP A 80 -12.87 -10.30 -8.99
N ILE A 81 -12.93 -9.77 -7.76
CA ILE A 81 -12.05 -8.69 -7.29
C ILE A 81 -10.58 -9.12 -7.39
N LYS A 82 -10.25 -10.29 -6.81
CA LYS A 82 -8.88 -10.83 -6.84
C LYS A 82 -8.40 -11.11 -8.27
N LYS A 83 -9.25 -11.71 -9.11
CA LYS A 83 -8.95 -11.95 -10.52
C LYS A 83 -8.63 -10.65 -11.24
N ARG A 84 -9.50 -9.63 -11.10
CA ARG A 84 -9.31 -8.34 -11.76
C ARG A 84 -8.07 -7.60 -11.27
N ALA A 85 -7.84 -7.62 -9.96
CA ALA A 85 -6.64 -7.04 -9.39
C ALA A 85 -5.35 -7.71 -9.92
N ARG A 86 -5.38 -9.04 -10.13
CA ARG A 86 -4.26 -9.78 -10.75
C ARG A 86 -4.01 -9.32 -12.19
N GLU A 87 -5.05 -9.23 -13.03
CA GLU A 87 -4.93 -8.74 -14.41
C GLU A 87 -4.33 -7.32 -14.47
N LEU A 88 -4.75 -6.44 -13.56
CA LEU A 88 -4.22 -5.08 -13.46
C LEU A 88 -2.78 -5.06 -12.96
N SER A 89 -2.43 -5.91 -12.01
CA SER A 89 -1.05 -6.06 -11.52
C SER A 89 -0.13 -6.57 -12.63
N GLN A 90 -0.58 -7.52 -13.45
CA GLN A 90 0.14 -7.97 -14.65
C GLN A 90 0.41 -6.80 -15.60
N ASN A 91 -0.59 -5.97 -15.88
CA ASN A 91 -0.43 -4.80 -16.75
C ASN A 91 0.60 -3.81 -16.17
N ILE A 92 0.55 -3.51 -14.86
CA ILE A 92 1.51 -2.65 -14.18
C ILE A 92 2.94 -3.20 -14.36
N ILE A 93 3.13 -4.51 -14.19
CA ILE A 93 4.44 -5.15 -14.30
C ILE A 93 4.92 -5.17 -15.75
N GLN A 94 4.07 -5.54 -16.71
CA GLN A 94 4.41 -5.61 -18.13
C GLN A 94 4.76 -4.23 -18.70
N ASN A 95 4.03 -3.18 -18.29
CA ASN A 95 4.29 -1.81 -18.70
C ASN A 95 5.45 -1.15 -17.94
N ARG A 96 6.02 -1.83 -16.92
CA ARG A 96 7.06 -1.29 -16.02
C ARG A 96 6.58 -0.05 -15.25
N ASP A 97 5.31 -0.01 -14.86
CA ASP A 97 4.72 1.07 -14.06
C ASP A 97 5.04 0.90 -12.57
N TYR A 98 6.27 0.50 -12.26
CA TYR A 98 6.82 0.34 -10.92
C TYR A 98 8.30 0.74 -10.87
N TYR A 99 8.79 1.02 -9.67
CA TYR A 99 10.20 1.32 -9.44
C TYR A 99 11.00 0.02 -9.27
N LEU A 100 11.82 -0.33 -10.28
CA LEU A 100 12.69 -1.51 -10.22
C LEU A 100 13.64 -1.45 -9.01
N ALA A 101 14.09 -0.25 -8.65
CA ALA A 101 14.93 -0.02 -7.49
C ALA A 101 14.21 -0.36 -6.17
N ALA A 102 12.89 -0.13 -6.07
CA ALA A 102 12.10 -0.55 -4.92
C ALA A 102 12.10 -2.08 -4.77
N ILE A 103 11.84 -2.80 -5.87
CA ILE A 103 11.84 -4.27 -5.88
C ILE A 103 13.23 -4.82 -5.53
N SER A 104 14.29 -4.22 -6.07
CA SER A 104 15.68 -4.60 -5.76
C SER A 104 16.00 -4.38 -4.27
N HIS A 105 15.51 -3.29 -3.68
CA HIS A 105 15.69 -3.01 -2.26
C HIS A 105 14.91 -4.00 -1.37
N ILE A 106 13.68 -4.37 -1.75
CA ILE A 106 12.90 -5.41 -1.06
C ILE A 106 13.66 -6.73 -1.05
N LYS A 107 14.15 -7.19 -2.20
CA LYS A 107 14.95 -8.43 -2.31
C LYS A 107 16.16 -8.39 -1.42
N LYS A 108 16.99 -7.34 -1.54
CA LYS A 108 18.18 -7.15 -0.71
C LYS A 108 17.84 -7.14 0.79
N SER A 109 16.72 -6.53 1.17
CA SER A 109 16.26 -6.53 2.57
C SER A 109 15.97 -7.94 3.07
N ILE A 110 15.28 -8.76 2.29
CA ILE A 110 14.99 -10.15 2.64
C ILE A 110 16.29 -10.97 2.72
N ASP A 111 17.19 -10.81 1.77
CA ASP A 111 18.48 -11.50 1.74
C ASP A 111 19.37 -11.15 2.96
N THR A 112 19.17 -9.96 3.54
CA THR A 112 19.86 -9.49 4.75
C THR A 112 19.09 -9.76 6.04
N GLY A 113 18.02 -10.58 5.99
CA GLY A 113 17.33 -11.11 7.16
C GLY A 113 16.11 -10.31 7.63
N PHE A 114 15.68 -9.28 6.87
CA PHE A 114 14.45 -8.56 7.21
C PHE A 114 13.20 -9.31 6.72
N GLU A 115 12.09 -9.10 7.42
CA GLU A 115 10.76 -9.37 6.92
C GLU A 115 10.16 -8.08 6.37
N ILE A 116 9.32 -8.22 5.35
CA ILE A 116 8.73 -7.11 4.61
C ILE A 116 7.25 -7.03 4.90
N VAL A 117 6.77 -5.82 5.21
CA VAL A 117 5.34 -5.55 5.27
C VAL A 117 4.98 -4.57 4.15
N LEU A 118 4.12 -5.01 3.24
CA LEU A 118 3.47 -4.14 2.27
C LEU A 118 2.17 -3.62 2.88
N SER A 119 2.15 -2.34 3.28
CA SER A 119 1.00 -1.73 3.94
C SER A 119 0.38 -0.65 3.05
N THR A 120 -0.78 -0.94 2.51
CA THR A 120 -1.46 -0.08 1.52
C THR A 120 -2.91 0.23 1.92
N THR A 121 -3.46 1.33 1.43
CA THR A 121 -4.89 1.62 1.53
C THR A 121 -5.73 0.76 0.58
N ASN A 122 -5.11 0.14 -0.41
CA ASN A 122 -5.74 -0.75 -1.37
C ASN A 122 -6.54 -1.88 -0.69
N TYR A 123 -7.44 -2.52 -1.43
CA TYR A 123 -8.08 -3.76 -1.00
C TYR A 123 -7.00 -4.82 -0.72
N TYR A 124 -7.18 -5.56 0.36
CA TYR A 124 -6.28 -6.65 0.74
C TYR A 124 -6.05 -7.62 -0.43
N GLU A 125 -7.11 -8.01 -1.13
CA GLU A 125 -7.07 -8.92 -2.29
C GLU A 125 -6.24 -8.34 -3.45
N GLY A 126 -6.25 -7.02 -3.61
CA GLY A 126 -5.45 -6.32 -4.63
C GLY A 126 -3.96 -6.37 -4.31
N ALA A 127 -3.62 -6.13 -3.06
CA ALA A 127 -2.23 -6.17 -2.60
C ALA A 127 -1.66 -7.60 -2.62
N GLU A 128 -2.44 -8.62 -2.24
CA GLU A 128 -2.06 -10.04 -2.41
C GLU A 128 -1.80 -10.36 -3.87
N ALA A 129 -2.72 -9.99 -4.77
CA ALA A 129 -2.59 -10.24 -6.19
C ALA A 129 -1.33 -9.58 -6.78
N PHE A 130 -0.98 -8.38 -6.31
CA PHE A 130 0.26 -7.70 -6.73
C PHE A 130 1.51 -8.50 -6.33
N VAL A 131 1.57 -9.00 -5.08
CA VAL A 131 2.69 -9.85 -4.63
C VAL A 131 2.78 -11.14 -5.43
N GLU A 132 1.64 -11.82 -5.68
CA GLU A 132 1.59 -13.03 -6.51
C GLU A 132 2.17 -12.75 -7.92
N GLU A 133 1.85 -11.61 -8.52
CA GLU A 133 2.34 -11.24 -9.85
C GLU A 133 3.82 -10.84 -9.86
N LEU A 134 4.36 -10.27 -8.78
CA LEU A 134 5.81 -10.07 -8.64
C LEU A 134 6.56 -11.41 -8.70
N VAL A 135 5.99 -12.48 -8.14
CA VAL A 135 6.57 -13.83 -8.18
C VAL A 135 6.41 -14.45 -9.57
N ASN A 136 5.21 -14.37 -10.16
CA ASN A 136 4.93 -14.93 -11.49
C ASN A 136 5.83 -14.34 -12.59
N HIS A 137 6.23 -13.09 -12.42
CA HIS A 137 7.16 -12.39 -13.32
C HIS A 137 8.64 -12.47 -12.91
N ASN A 138 8.98 -13.32 -11.94
CA ASN A 138 10.34 -13.52 -11.41
C ASN A 138 11.01 -12.23 -10.86
N LEU A 139 10.22 -11.24 -10.48
CA LEU A 139 10.72 -10.03 -9.82
C LEU A 139 11.10 -10.29 -8.36
N VAL A 140 10.40 -11.22 -7.71
CA VAL A 140 10.77 -11.82 -6.42
C VAL A 140 10.67 -13.33 -6.53
N SER A 141 11.45 -14.09 -5.75
CA SER A 141 11.36 -15.56 -5.73
C SER A 141 10.22 -16.02 -4.82
N THR A 142 9.79 -17.27 -4.97
CA THR A 142 8.85 -17.92 -4.05
C THR A 142 9.39 -17.93 -2.61
N GLN A 143 10.71 -18.09 -2.43
CA GLN A 143 11.35 -18.01 -1.11
C GLN A 143 11.23 -16.60 -0.52
N HIS A 144 11.42 -15.54 -1.32
CA HIS A 144 11.22 -14.16 -0.88
C HIS A 144 9.75 -13.91 -0.52
N GLN A 145 8.80 -14.47 -1.29
CA GLN A 145 7.37 -14.30 -1.03
C GLN A 145 6.98 -14.72 0.40
N SER A 146 7.57 -15.79 0.93
CA SER A 146 7.30 -16.27 2.29
C SER A 146 7.70 -15.27 3.39
N LYS A 147 8.46 -14.24 3.05
CA LYS A 147 8.92 -13.16 3.93
C LYS A 147 8.20 -11.84 3.69
N ILE A 148 7.19 -11.82 2.81
CA ILE A 148 6.39 -10.64 2.47
C ILE A 148 4.99 -10.80 3.05
N PHE A 149 4.63 -9.92 3.96
CA PHE A 149 3.32 -9.83 4.59
C PHE A 149 2.54 -8.67 3.98
N VAL A 150 1.25 -8.85 3.80
CA VAL A 150 0.36 -7.82 3.23
C VAL A 150 -0.60 -7.29 4.28
N SER A 151 -0.70 -5.97 4.38
CA SER A 151 -1.69 -5.26 5.19
C SER A 151 -2.46 -4.29 4.29
N GLY A 152 -3.73 -4.56 4.04
CA GLY A 152 -4.61 -3.78 3.17
C GLY A 152 -5.94 -3.48 3.82
N SER A 153 -6.79 -2.71 3.13
CA SER A 153 -8.17 -2.49 3.57
C SER A 153 -8.99 -3.76 3.41
N ILE A 154 -9.72 -4.12 4.46
CA ILE A 154 -10.55 -5.33 4.50
C ILE A 154 -12.00 -4.95 4.23
N ILE A 155 -12.58 -5.59 3.23
CA ILE A 155 -13.95 -5.34 2.76
C ILE A 155 -14.81 -6.58 2.99
N ASN A 156 -15.99 -6.39 3.54
CA ASN A 156 -17.05 -7.39 3.45
C ASN A 156 -17.74 -7.22 2.09
N TRP A 157 -17.44 -8.10 1.15
CA TRP A 157 -17.96 -8.02 -0.21
C TRP A 157 -19.44 -8.41 -0.33
N GLU A 158 -19.99 -9.14 0.65
CA GLU A 158 -21.42 -9.47 0.70
C GLU A 158 -22.25 -8.26 1.09
N THR A 159 -21.82 -7.56 2.14
CA THR A 159 -22.52 -6.36 2.64
C THR A 159 -22.03 -5.05 2.00
N ARG A 160 -21.01 -5.12 1.17
CA ARG A 160 -20.35 -3.96 0.54
C ARG A 160 -19.92 -2.90 1.55
N SER A 161 -19.32 -3.34 2.65
CA SER A 161 -18.90 -2.46 3.75
C SER A 161 -17.43 -2.61 4.09
N ILE A 162 -16.81 -1.52 4.52
CA ILE A 162 -15.42 -1.50 4.98
C ILE A 162 -15.39 -2.04 6.41
N LEU A 163 -14.70 -3.16 6.63
CA LEU A 163 -14.42 -3.72 7.96
C LEU A 163 -13.18 -3.11 8.59
N HIS A 164 -12.16 -2.81 7.79
CA HIS A 164 -10.95 -2.13 8.19
C HIS A 164 -10.46 -1.23 7.06
N PHE A 165 -10.26 0.07 7.35
CA PHE A 165 -9.73 1.04 6.41
C PHE A 165 -8.26 1.30 6.70
N ASN A 166 -7.37 0.74 5.89
CA ASN A 166 -5.93 0.70 6.14
C ASN A 166 -5.23 2.00 5.68
N MET A 167 -5.51 3.12 6.34
CA MET A 167 -4.95 4.44 6.02
C MET A 167 -4.45 5.17 7.26
N GLY A 168 -3.41 5.97 7.12
CA GLY A 168 -2.88 6.78 8.22
C GLY A 168 -2.48 5.92 9.42
N LYS A 169 -2.99 6.24 10.61
CA LYS A 169 -2.72 5.48 11.85
C LYS A 169 -3.30 4.06 11.83
N ASP A 170 -4.36 3.82 11.07
CA ASP A 170 -4.97 2.49 11.00
C ASP A 170 -4.10 1.49 10.24
N LYS A 171 -3.11 1.93 9.46
CA LYS A 171 -2.06 1.06 8.92
C LYS A 171 -1.30 0.31 10.03
N ILE A 172 -1.06 0.96 11.17
CA ILE A 172 -0.40 0.33 12.33
C ILE A 172 -1.28 -0.79 12.88
N VAL A 173 -2.59 -0.56 12.99
CA VAL A 173 -3.57 -1.58 13.42
C VAL A 173 -3.59 -2.75 12.44
N GLY A 174 -3.59 -2.46 11.14
CA GLY A 174 -3.55 -3.48 10.09
C GLY A 174 -2.29 -4.35 10.18
N ILE A 175 -1.11 -3.74 10.33
CA ILE A 175 0.17 -4.44 10.48
C ILE A 175 0.17 -5.31 11.74
N SER A 176 -0.27 -4.76 12.88
CA SER A 176 -0.39 -5.49 14.14
C SER A 176 -1.22 -6.76 13.99
N LYS A 177 -2.38 -6.68 13.33
CA LYS A 177 -3.26 -7.82 13.06
C LYS A 177 -2.62 -8.83 12.11
N THR A 178 -1.98 -8.35 11.05
CA THR A 178 -1.31 -9.20 10.05
C THR A 178 -0.20 -10.04 10.67
N LEU A 179 0.60 -9.44 11.53
CA LEU A 179 1.76 -10.09 12.14
C LEU A 179 1.47 -10.78 13.47
N GLY A 180 0.31 -10.49 14.10
CA GLY A 180 0.00 -10.95 15.45
C GLY A 180 0.86 -10.30 16.54
N ILE A 181 1.46 -9.13 16.25
CA ILE A 181 2.30 -8.38 17.19
C ILE A 181 1.46 -7.25 17.81
N PRO A 182 1.41 -7.11 19.15
CA PRO A 182 0.73 -6.00 19.81
C PRO A 182 1.26 -4.63 19.32
N ILE A 183 0.36 -3.65 19.16
CA ILE A 183 0.71 -2.33 18.62
C ILE A 183 1.84 -1.66 19.43
N ASN A 184 1.79 -1.78 20.74
CA ASN A 184 2.80 -1.21 21.65
C ASN A 184 4.16 -1.90 21.58
N GLU A 185 4.28 -3.00 20.86
CA GLU A 185 5.54 -3.73 20.64
C GLU A 185 6.09 -3.57 19.23
N LEU A 186 5.25 -3.19 18.24
CA LEU A 186 5.66 -3.07 16.84
C LEU A 186 6.90 -2.20 16.63
N TYR A 187 7.06 -1.09 17.40
CA TYR A 187 8.20 -0.18 17.28
C TYR A 187 9.54 -0.86 17.56
N ARG A 188 9.55 -1.99 18.29
CA ARG A 188 10.77 -2.75 18.59
C ARG A 188 11.29 -3.52 17.40
N TYR A 189 10.41 -3.87 16.47
CA TYR A 189 10.70 -4.66 15.29
C TYR A 189 10.78 -3.80 14.02
N ALA A 190 10.08 -2.68 13.98
CA ALA A 190 9.99 -1.79 12.83
C ALA A 190 11.28 -0.96 12.65
N ASP A 191 12.14 -1.40 11.73
CA ASP A 191 13.44 -0.75 11.44
C ASP A 191 13.24 0.52 10.60
N SER A 192 12.59 0.39 9.45
CA SER A 192 12.39 1.49 8.51
C SER A 192 11.05 1.40 7.80
N ALA A 193 10.55 2.55 7.35
CA ALA A 193 9.33 2.63 6.53
C ALA A 193 9.52 3.56 5.32
N TYR A 194 8.85 3.20 4.24
CA TYR A 194 8.94 3.84 2.93
C TYR A 194 7.53 4.19 2.45
N GLY A 195 7.28 5.46 2.18
CA GLY A 195 5.97 5.95 1.73
C GLY A 195 6.10 7.30 1.01
N ASP A 196 5.09 7.68 0.25
CA ASP A 196 5.10 8.91 -0.56
C ASP A 196 4.21 10.04 0.01
N ASP A 197 3.31 9.72 0.96
CA ASP A 197 2.39 10.68 1.59
C ASP A 197 2.60 10.75 3.12
N PRO A 198 3.53 11.59 3.59
CA PRO A 198 3.92 11.65 5.00
C PRO A 198 2.88 12.29 5.93
N LYS A 199 1.90 13.01 5.39
CA LYS A 199 0.87 13.72 6.18
C LYS A 199 -0.50 13.07 6.14
N GLY A 200 -0.75 12.16 5.19
CA GLY A 200 -2.02 11.49 4.98
C GLY A 200 -1.88 9.97 5.08
N ASN A 201 -1.84 9.32 3.92
CA ASN A 201 -1.90 7.86 3.81
C ASN A 201 -0.80 7.14 4.60
N ASN A 202 0.43 7.64 4.57
CA ASN A 202 1.60 6.97 5.15
C ASN A 202 2.05 7.54 6.51
N ALA A 203 1.35 8.54 7.05
CA ALA A 203 1.70 9.18 8.31
C ALA A 203 1.89 8.17 9.46
N GLY A 204 1.04 7.13 9.54
CA GLY A 204 1.11 6.09 10.56
C GLY A 204 2.40 5.29 10.47
N ILE A 205 2.68 4.66 9.33
CA ILE A 205 3.88 3.80 9.16
C ILE A 205 5.18 4.60 9.29
N LEU A 206 5.21 5.82 8.75
CA LEU A 206 6.39 6.68 8.85
C LEU A 206 6.64 7.18 10.27
N SER A 207 5.61 7.31 11.11
CA SER A 207 5.77 7.68 12.52
C SER A 207 6.11 6.49 13.44
N LEU A 208 5.96 5.26 12.97
CA LEU A 208 6.20 4.04 13.74
C LEU A 208 7.70 3.72 13.89
N VAL A 209 8.53 4.16 12.95
CA VAL A 209 9.91 3.71 12.77
C VAL A 209 10.94 4.78 13.11
N ASN A 210 12.17 4.33 13.39
CA ASN A 210 13.30 5.23 13.61
C ASN A 210 13.88 5.81 12.30
N ARG A 211 13.71 5.12 11.19
CA ARG A 211 14.20 5.53 9.85
C ARG A 211 13.05 5.68 8.86
N PRO A 212 12.27 6.79 8.92
CA PRO A 212 11.19 7.07 7.99
C PRO A 212 11.70 7.70 6.70
N PHE A 213 11.44 7.05 5.56
CA PHE A 213 11.82 7.53 4.23
C PHE A 213 10.60 7.98 3.44
N VAL A 214 10.61 9.24 3.02
CA VAL A 214 9.61 9.79 2.10
C VAL A 214 10.13 9.66 0.68
N ILE A 215 9.53 8.77 -0.10
CA ILE A 215 9.92 8.54 -1.48
C ILE A 215 9.45 9.70 -2.34
N ALA A 216 10.41 10.42 -2.91
CA ALA A 216 10.14 11.55 -3.77
C ALA A 216 9.52 11.09 -5.11
N ASN A 217 8.39 11.68 -5.46
CA ASN A 217 7.73 11.51 -6.74
C ASN A 217 7.10 12.84 -7.19
N LYS A 218 6.56 12.88 -8.41
CA LYS A 218 5.99 14.11 -9.00
C LYS A 218 4.87 14.74 -8.18
N LYS A 219 4.20 13.99 -7.28
CA LYS A 219 3.08 14.49 -6.48
C LYS A 219 3.53 15.16 -5.16
N ASN A 220 4.74 14.86 -4.68
CA ASN A 220 5.17 15.29 -3.34
C ASN A 220 6.45 16.14 -3.30
N LEU A 221 7.01 16.54 -4.43
CA LEU A 221 8.27 17.30 -4.46
C LEU A 221 8.21 18.59 -3.61
N ASP A 222 7.09 19.30 -3.66
CA ASP A 222 6.89 20.57 -2.97
C ASP A 222 6.18 20.43 -1.60
N VAL A 223 5.86 19.19 -1.18
CA VAL A 223 5.21 18.96 0.10
C VAL A 223 6.23 19.06 1.23
N SER A 224 6.00 19.93 2.22
CA SER A 224 6.85 19.97 3.42
C SER A 224 6.74 18.65 4.21
N ILE A 225 7.88 18.10 4.62
CA ILE A 225 7.94 16.88 5.43
C ILE A 225 8.34 17.21 6.87
N PRO A 226 7.93 16.40 7.87
CA PRO A 226 8.42 16.49 9.24
C PRO A 226 9.95 16.38 9.31
N ALA A 227 10.57 17.13 10.26
CA ALA A 227 12.02 17.22 10.36
C ALA A 227 12.76 15.91 10.67
N ASN A 228 12.04 14.94 11.24
CA ASN A 228 12.56 13.59 11.53
C ASN A 228 12.45 12.62 10.36
N MET A 229 11.88 13.03 9.21
CA MET A 229 11.73 12.20 8.03
C MET A 229 12.79 12.52 6.98
N ILE A 230 13.22 11.53 6.21
CA ILE A 230 14.25 11.64 5.18
C ILE A 230 13.57 11.59 3.81
N ARG A 231 13.62 12.71 3.06
CA ARG A 231 13.19 12.68 1.64
C ARG A 231 14.31 12.13 0.78
N THR A 232 13.98 11.16 -0.06
CA THR A 232 14.95 10.47 -0.91
C THR A 232 14.29 9.85 -2.14
N SER A 233 15.10 9.35 -3.08
CA SER A 233 14.62 8.50 -4.19
C SER A 233 15.07 7.05 -3.97
N TRP A 234 14.46 6.14 -4.72
CA TRP A 234 14.85 4.73 -4.69
C TRP A 234 16.29 4.51 -5.15
N GLU A 235 16.77 5.29 -6.12
CA GLU A 235 18.14 5.25 -6.64
C GLU A 235 19.13 5.62 -5.54
N ASN A 236 18.83 6.67 -4.77
CA ASN A 236 19.66 7.10 -3.65
C ASN A 236 19.69 6.06 -2.52
N ILE A 237 18.56 5.40 -2.24
CA ILE A 237 18.49 4.33 -1.24
C ILE A 237 19.41 3.16 -1.64
N LEU A 238 19.37 2.74 -2.91
CA LEU A 238 20.22 1.64 -3.38
C LEU A 238 21.71 1.99 -3.39
N SER A 239 22.07 3.22 -3.75
CA SER A 239 23.48 3.66 -3.86
C SER A 239 24.14 3.88 -2.50
N ASN A 240 23.37 4.30 -1.49
CA ASN A 240 23.92 4.68 -0.18
C ASN A 240 23.90 3.56 0.87
N HIS A 241 23.51 2.33 0.50
CA HIS A 241 23.48 1.16 1.40
C HIS A 241 22.67 1.39 2.71
N PHE A 242 21.58 2.18 2.66
CA PHE A 242 20.65 2.38 3.78
C PHE A 242 19.84 1.13 4.12
#